data_3dc241c0bf4375471f20edcd8de2bf87
#
_entry.id   3dc241c0bf4375471f20edcd8de2bf87
#
_cell.length_a   1.000
_cell.length_b   1.000
_cell.length_c   1.000
_cell.angle_alpha   90.00
_cell.angle_beta   90.00
_cell.angle_gamma   90.00
#
_symmetry.space_group_name_H-M   'P 1'
#
loop_
_entity.id
_entity.type
_entity.pdbx_description
1 polymer ?
#
loop_
_entity_poly.entity_id
_entity_poly.type
_entity_poly.pdbx_seq_one_letter_code
_entity_poly.pdbx_strand_id
1 'polypeptide(L)'
;MNPYFQTPPVVKNLIIANCVLFMAIRLIDPINHFCAEYMQLWWTNNPFAPAFHSYQFITYMFLHGGFGHLFGNMFALWMFGRTLEYELGSQRFLTYYLVCGVGAALIQIGVASLLGENLTLLGASGAVFGILLAFGVMHPNNMIYVFPLPFPIKAKWFVVGYAVLEIALGWSGVNTGVAHFAHVGGMLWGLALLLWWRKQRKIFF
;
A
#
# COMPACT_ATOMS: atom_id res chain seq x y z
N MET A 1 8.84 18.90 23.82
CA MET A 1 8.78 17.50 23.31
C MET A 1 9.35 17.52 21.89
N ASN A 2 10.31 16.66 21.55
CA ASN A 2 10.91 16.67 20.21
C ASN A 2 9.84 16.24 19.18
N PRO A 3 9.49 17.07 18.18
CA PRO A 3 8.42 16.79 17.22
C PRO A 3 8.61 15.48 16.47
N TYR A 4 9.84 15.03 16.30
CA TYR A 4 10.16 13.75 15.63
C TYR A 4 9.69 12.49 16.39
N PHE A 5 9.25 12.60 17.64
CA PHE A 5 8.68 11.46 18.40
C PHE A 5 7.15 11.36 18.27
N GLN A 6 6.49 12.37 17.74
CA GLN A 6 5.05 12.31 17.51
C GLN A 6 4.74 11.69 16.14
N THR A 7 3.69 10.88 16.07
CA THR A 7 3.21 10.40 14.77
C THR A 7 2.45 11.53 14.07
N PRO A 8 2.86 11.91 12.85
CA PRO A 8 2.22 13.01 12.14
C PRO A 8 0.77 12.68 11.76
N PRO A 9 -0.06 13.72 11.49
CA PRO A 9 -1.52 13.56 11.50
C PRO A 9 -2.07 12.61 10.46
N VAL A 10 -1.54 12.58 9.24
CA VAL A 10 -2.08 11.70 8.18
C VAL A 10 -1.77 10.25 8.47
N VAL A 11 -0.50 9.92 8.80
CA VAL A 11 -0.11 8.56 9.20
C VAL A 11 -0.95 8.11 10.40
N LYS A 12 -1.09 8.96 11.43
CA LYS A 12 -1.90 8.62 12.61
C LYS A 12 -3.34 8.33 12.24
N ASN A 13 -3.98 9.19 11.44
CA ASN A 13 -5.38 9.06 11.09
C ASN A 13 -5.63 7.84 10.18
N LEU A 14 -4.72 7.56 9.24
CA LEU A 14 -4.79 6.36 8.40
C LEU A 14 -4.70 5.09 9.26
N ILE A 15 -3.78 5.02 10.22
CA ILE A 15 -3.66 3.87 11.12
C ILE A 15 -4.94 3.71 11.94
N ILE A 16 -5.43 4.78 12.56
CA ILE A 16 -6.67 4.73 13.36
C ILE A 16 -7.86 4.26 12.52
N ALA A 17 -8.05 4.84 11.32
CA ALA A 17 -9.15 4.48 10.43
C ALA A 17 -9.12 2.98 10.05
N ASN A 18 -7.95 2.45 9.68
CA ASN A 18 -7.77 1.05 9.33
C ASN A 18 -8.02 0.12 10.54
N CYS A 19 -7.48 0.46 11.71
CA CYS A 19 -7.68 -0.33 12.92
C CYS A 19 -9.14 -0.33 13.38
N VAL A 20 -9.81 0.82 13.39
CA VAL A 20 -11.22 0.94 13.79
C VAL A 20 -12.11 0.16 12.83
N LEU A 21 -11.91 0.32 11.51
CA LEU A 21 -12.69 -0.40 10.51
C LEU A 21 -12.45 -1.92 10.61
N PHE A 22 -11.22 -2.35 10.79
CA PHE A 22 -10.89 -3.76 10.97
C PHE A 22 -11.61 -4.36 12.18
N MET A 23 -11.61 -3.66 13.32
CA MET A 23 -12.33 -4.09 14.52
C MET A 23 -13.84 -4.14 14.28
N ALA A 24 -14.40 -3.10 13.63
CA ALA A 24 -15.83 -3.06 13.32
C ALA A 24 -16.29 -4.24 12.43
N ILE A 25 -15.50 -4.57 11.39
CA ILE A 25 -15.73 -5.72 10.50
C ILE A 25 -15.70 -7.05 11.26
N ARG A 26 -14.82 -7.18 12.27
CA ARG A 26 -14.68 -8.43 13.05
C ARG A 26 -15.74 -8.61 14.13
N LEU A 27 -16.32 -7.52 14.62
CA LEU A 27 -17.26 -7.53 15.74
C LEU A 27 -18.72 -7.40 15.33
N ILE A 28 -19.00 -6.88 14.12
CA ILE A 28 -20.34 -6.49 13.69
C ILE A 28 -20.63 -7.07 12.30
N ASP A 29 -21.33 -8.20 12.22
CA ASP A 29 -21.62 -8.89 10.96
C ASP A 29 -22.26 -8.02 9.87
N PRO A 30 -23.24 -7.15 10.13
CA PRO A 30 -23.77 -6.25 9.11
C PRO A 30 -22.73 -5.33 8.48
N ILE A 31 -21.72 -4.87 9.26
CA ILE A 31 -20.60 -4.04 8.74
C ILE A 31 -19.69 -4.90 7.87
N ASN A 32 -19.42 -6.15 8.27
CA ASN A 32 -18.64 -7.07 7.47
C ASN A 32 -19.26 -7.30 6.09
N HIS A 33 -20.55 -7.63 6.04
CA HIS A 33 -21.27 -7.82 4.77
C HIS A 33 -21.25 -6.56 3.90
N PHE A 34 -21.55 -5.41 4.48
CA PHE A 34 -21.51 -4.13 3.77
C PHE A 34 -20.11 -3.84 3.21
N CYS A 35 -19.06 -4.01 3.99
CA CYS A 35 -17.68 -3.75 3.54
C CYS A 35 -17.23 -4.73 2.45
N ALA A 36 -17.59 -6.00 2.57
CA ALA A 36 -17.25 -7.01 1.56
C ALA A 36 -17.96 -6.72 0.23
N GLU A 37 -19.21 -6.30 0.28
CA GLU A 37 -20.01 -6.04 -0.92
C GLU A 37 -19.64 -4.70 -1.58
N TYR A 38 -19.55 -3.60 -0.80
CA TYR A 38 -19.46 -2.26 -1.34
C TYR A 38 -18.05 -1.63 -1.28
N MET A 39 -17.21 -1.99 -0.31
CA MET A 39 -15.90 -1.33 -0.13
C MET A 39 -14.73 -2.10 -0.73
N GLN A 40 -14.83 -3.44 -0.82
CA GLN A 40 -13.82 -4.26 -1.47
C GLN A 40 -13.83 -3.98 -2.98
N LEU A 41 -12.66 -3.96 -3.63
CA LEU A 41 -12.60 -3.77 -5.06
C LEU A 41 -12.86 -5.10 -5.78
N TRP A 42 -13.92 -5.11 -6.59
CA TRP A 42 -14.32 -6.26 -7.39
C TRP A 42 -14.05 -5.99 -8.87
N TRP A 43 -13.32 -6.88 -9.52
CA TRP A 43 -13.09 -6.86 -10.96
C TRP A 43 -13.28 -8.28 -11.48
N THR A 44 -14.49 -8.59 -11.95
CA THR A 44 -14.88 -9.97 -12.24
C THR A 44 -15.98 -10.03 -13.29
N ASN A 45 -15.99 -11.10 -14.07
CA ASN A 45 -17.06 -11.45 -14.99
C ASN A 45 -18.11 -12.36 -14.35
N ASN A 46 -18.01 -12.69 -13.07
CA ASN A 46 -18.99 -13.50 -12.36
C ASN A 46 -20.25 -12.66 -12.09
N PRO A 47 -21.42 -13.04 -12.69
CA PRO A 47 -22.65 -12.28 -12.54
C PRO A 47 -23.24 -12.30 -11.10
N PHE A 48 -22.76 -13.20 -10.25
CA PHE A 48 -23.18 -13.31 -8.84
C PHE A 48 -22.24 -12.56 -7.89
N ALA A 49 -21.16 -11.98 -8.37
CA ALA A 49 -20.26 -11.17 -7.55
C ALA A 49 -20.80 -9.73 -7.45
N PRO A 50 -20.43 -9.00 -6.38
CA PRO A 50 -20.72 -7.59 -6.27
C PRO A 50 -20.22 -6.77 -7.47
N ALA A 51 -20.97 -5.75 -7.85
CA ALA A 51 -20.61 -4.87 -8.95
C ALA A 51 -19.39 -4.00 -8.60
N PHE A 52 -18.54 -3.75 -9.60
CA PHE A 52 -17.48 -2.76 -9.47
C PHE A 52 -18.07 -1.34 -9.42
N HIS A 53 -17.53 -0.55 -8.49
CA HIS A 53 -17.82 0.88 -8.36
C HIS A 53 -16.51 1.68 -8.28
N SER A 54 -16.46 2.84 -8.91
CA SER A 54 -15.24 3.66 -8.99
C SER A 54 -14.66 4.08 -7.62
N TYR A 55 -15.50 4.27 -6.60
CA TYR A 55 -15.02 4.59 -5.25
C TYR A 55 -14.23 3.44 -4.61
N GLN A 56 -14.38 2.21 -5.10
CA GLN A 56 -13.63 1.05 -4.62
C GLN A 56 -12.11 1.19 -4.84
N PHE A 57 -11.68 2.04 -5.79
CA PHE A 57 -10.26 2.41 -5.92
C PHE A 57 -9.65 3.06 -4.67
N ILE A 58 -10.49 3.58 -3.78
CA ILE A 58 -10.08 4.18 -2.50
C ILE A 58 -10.44 3.29 -1.32
N THR A 59 -11.70 2.79 -1.29
CA THR A 59 -12.22 2.11 -0.10
C THR A 59 -11.53 0.78 0.18
N TYR A 60 -11.08 0.06 -0.86
CA TYR A 60 -10.36 -1.21 -0.71
C TYR A 60 -9.09 -1.09 0.14
N MET A 61 -8.44 0.09 0.13
CA MET A 61 -7.22 0.37 0.87
C MET A 61 -7.39 0.33 2.39
N PHE A 62 -8.63 0.36 2.87
CA PHE A 62 -8.96 0.35 4.30
C PHE A 62 -9.39 -1.03 4.82
N LEU A 63 -9.55 -2.01 3.94
CA LEU A 63 -9.95 -3.37 4.30
C LEU A 63 -8.73 -4.27 4.49
N HIS A 64 -8.80 -5.19 5.44
CA HIS A 64 -7.70 -6.13 5.71
C HIS A 64 -8.24 -7.54 5.99
N GLY A 65 -7.68 -8.54 5.31
CA GLY A 65 -8.12 -9.94 5.38
C GLY A 65 -7.83 -10.64 6.72
N GLY A 66 -6.84 -10.14 7.50
CA GLY A 66 -6.47 -10.73 8.79
C GLY A 66 -5.58 -9.81 9.62
N PHE A 67 -5.37 -10.19 10.88
CA PHE A 67 -4.56 -9.37 11.82
C PHE A 67 -3.13 -9.18 11.33
N GLY A 68 -2.46 -10.24 10.84
CA GLY A 68 -1.10 -10.13 10.32
C GLY A 68 -1.00 -9.18 9.12
N HIS A 69 -2.01 -9.20 8.24
CA HIS A 69 -2.10 -8.29 7.10
C HIS A 69 -2.26 -6.82 7.55
N LEU A 70 -3.17 -6.56 8.50
CA LEU A 70 -3.33 -5.22 9.09
C LEU A 70 -2.04 -4.78 9.79
N PHE A 71 -1.49 -5.62 10.67
CA PHE A 71 -0.30 -5.28 11.44
C PHE A 71 0.89 -4.92 10.55
N GLY A 72 1.19 -5.75 9.55
CA GLY A 72 2.29 -5.50 8.61
C GLY A 72 2.14 -4.16 7.88
N ASN A 73 0.94 -3.87 7.37
CA ASN A 73 0.65 -2.60 6.70
C ASN A 73 0.77 -1.40 7.63
N MET A 74 0.16 -1.46 8.81
CA MET A 74 0.17 -0.33 9.76
C MET A 74 1.56 -0.11 10.36
N PHE A 75 2.30 -1.17 10.62
CA PHE A 75 3.69 -1.08 11.09
C PHE A 75 4.60 -0.43 10.04
N ALA A 76 4.53 -0.86 8.78
CA ALA A 76 5.31 -0.27 7.70
C ALA A 76 4.89 1.20 7.44
N LEU A 77 3.58 1.49 7.45
CA LEU A 77 3.06 2.85 7.34
C LEU A 77 3.57 3.75 8.48
N TRP A 78 3.57 3.25 9.71
CA TRP A 78 4.11 3.98 10.85
C TRP A 78 5.62 4.20 10.75
N MET A 79 6.37 3.16 10.41
CA MET A 79 7.83 3.20 10.40
C MET A 79 8.39 4.10 9.28
N PHE A 80 7.91 3.91 8.06
CA PHE A 80 8.41 4.63 6.88
C PHE A 80 7.58 5.88 6.57
N GLY A 81 6.26 5.79 6.71
CA GLY A 81 5.34 6.87 6.39
C GLY A 81 5.53 8.09 7.29
N ARG A 82 5.84 7.86 8.56
CA ARG A 82 6.11 8.96 9.50
C ARG A 82 7.25 9.86 9.03
N THR A 83 8.38 9.29 8.62
CA THR A 83 9.52 10.05 8.11
C THR A 83 9.13 10.83 6.85
N LEU A 84 8.47 10.16 5.93
CA LEU A 84 8.05 10.78 4.66
C LEU A 84 7.00 11.88 4.85
N GLU A 85 6.05 11.73 5.79
CA GLU A 85 5.08 12.80 6.06
C GLU A 85 5.74 14.03 6.65
N TYR A 86 6.75 13.89 7.54
CA TYR A 86 7.52 15.02 8.04
C TYR A 86 8.27 15.76 6.93
N GLU A 87 8.81 15.05 5.95
CA GLU A 87 9.63 15.65 4.89
C GLU A 87 8.79 16.24 3.75
N LEU A 88 7.74 15.52 3.33
CA LEU A 88 6.87 15.95 2.23
C LEU A 88 5.80 16.96 2.69
N GLY A 89 5.46 16.94 3.97
CA GLY A 89 4.27 17.59 4.53
C GLY A 89 3.01 16.76 4.30
N SER A 90 2.03 16.90 5.19
CA SER A 90 0.83 16.05 5.26
C SER A 90 0.03 16.00 3.95
N GLN A 91 -0.12 17.13 3.26
CA GLN A 91 -0.90 17.18 2.02
C GLN A 91 -0.25 16.37 0.88
N ARG A 92 1.07 16.52 0.68
CA ARG A 92 1.78 15.76 -0.36
C ARG A 92 1.87 14.28 0.02
N PHE A 93 2.08 13.98 1.30
CA PHE A 93 2.10 12.60 1.76
C PHE A 93 0.76 11.91 1.51
N LEU A 94 -0.38 12.54 1.84
CA LEU A 94 -1.71 11.99 1.55
C LEU A 94 -1.92 11.79 0.05
N THR A 95 -1.55 12.78 -0.77
CA THR A 95 -1.61 12.66 -2.24
C THR A 95 -0.77 11.48 -2.72
N TYR A 96 0.45 11.34 -2.20
CA TYR A 96 1.34 10.23 -2.54
C TYR A 96 0.73 8.88 -2.19
N TYR A 97 0.21 8.73 -0.98
CA TYR A 97 -0.44 7.51 -0.49
C TYR A 97 -1.62 7.11 -1.39
N LEU A 98 -2.49 8.06 -1.70
CA LEU A 98 -3.67 7.80 -2.54
C LEU A 98 -3.29 7.46 -3.98
N VAL A 99 -2.34 8.19 -4.58
CA VAL A 99 -1.85 7.91 -5.95
C VAL A 99 -1.23 6.53 -6.03
N CYS A 100 -0.40 6.14 -5.06
CA CYS A 100 0.17 4.79 -5.00
C CYS A 100 -0.91 3.71 -4.88
N GLY A 101 -1.92 3.91 -4.02
CA GLY A 101 -3.00 2.95 -3.85
C GLY A 101 -3.87 2.81 -5.10
N VAL A 102 -4.33 3.91 -5.68
CA VAL A 102 -5.12 3.88 -6.92
C VAL A 102 -4.31 3.26 -8.06
N GLY A 103 -3.05 3.66 -8.21
CA GLY A 103 -2.14 3.14 -9.22
C GLY A 103 -1.86 1.64 -9.07
N ALA A 104 -1.76 1.17 -7.84
CA ALA A 104 -1.64 -0.26 -7.51
C ALA A 104 -2.84 -1.06 -8.05
N ALA A 105 -4.04 -0.58 -7.77
CA ALA A 105 -5.27 -1.22 -8.26
C ALA A 105 -5.36 -1.21 -9.78
N LEU A 106 -5.00 -0.10 -10.43
CA LEU A 106 -5.01 0.01 -11.90
C LEU A 106 -4.06 -1.00 -12.56
N ILE A 107 -2.84 -1.17 -12.04
CA ILE A 107 -1.88 -2.14 -12.57
C ILE A 107 -2.39 -3.56 -12.36
N GLN A 108 -2.90 -3.88 -11.18
CA GLN A 108 -3.42 -5.23 -10.89
C GLN A 108 -4.63 -5.57 -11.76
N ILE A 109 -5.57 -4.64 -11.94
CA ILE A 109 -6.70 -4.81 -12.86
C ILE A 109 -6.22 -5.01 -14.29
N GLY A 110 -5.24 -4.23 -14.75
CA GLY A 110 -4.65 -4.37 -16.08
C GLY A 110 -4.08 -5.78 -16.30
N VAL A 111 -3.31 -6.28 -15.34
CA VAL A 111 -2.74 -7.64 -15.40
C VAL A 111 -3.85 -8.70 -15.37
N ALA A 112 -4.79 -8.62 -14.44
CA ALA A 112 -5.91 -9.56 -14.35
C ALA A 112 -6.74 -9.59 -15.65
N SER A 113 -7.00 -8.41 -16.23
CA SER A 113 -7.73 -8.31 -17.51
C SER A 113 -6.98 -8.94 -18.67
N LEU A 114 -5.65 -8.77 -18.74
CA LEU A 114 -4.80 -9.40 -19.77
C LEU A 114 -4.75 -10.92 -19.64
N LEU A 115 -4.80 -11.42 -18.42
CA LEU A 115 -4.79 -12.86 -18.13
C LEU A 115 -6.19 -13.50 -18.15
N GLY A 116 -7.25 -12.70 -18.26
CA GLY A 116 -8.64 -13.19 -18.20
C GLY A 116 -9.04 -13.67 -16.79
N GLU A 117 -8.39 -13.15 -15.75
CA GLU A 117 -8.60 -13.57 -14.36
C GLU A 117 -9.61 -12.68 -13.64
N ASN A 118 -10.39 -13.30 -12.76
CA ASN A 118 -11.21 -12.56 -11.80
C ASN A 118 -10.34 -12.05 -10.66
N LEU A 119 -10.62 -10.85 -10.19
CA LEU A 119 -9.83 -10.17 -9.19
C LEU A 119 -10.71 -9.60 -8.08
N THR A 120 -10.26 -9.77 -6.86
CA THR A 120 -10.70 -8.99 -5.70
C THR A 120 -9.51 -8.38 -4.99
N LEU A 121 -9.59 -7.09 -4.63
CA LEU A 121 -8.53 -6.41 -3.90
C LEU A 121 -9.03 -5.89 -2.56
N LEU A 122 -8.17 -6.04 -1.56
CA LEU A 122 -8.30 -5.41 -0.25
C LEU A 122 -6.90 -5.20 0.36
N GLY A 123 -6.71 -4.11 1.07
CA GLY A 123 -5.47 -3.80 1.78
C GLY A 123 -4.81 -2.49 1.37
N ALA A 124 -4.13 -1.88 2.33
CA ALA A 124 -3.33 -0.68 2.14
C ALA A 124 -1.99 -0.97 1.44
N SER A 125 -1.66 -2.24 1.21
CA SER A 125 -0.30 -2.67 0.84
C SER A 125 0.24 -2.03 -0.43
N GLY A 126 -0.58 -1.84 -1.46
CA GLY A 126 -0.15 -1.14 -2.67
C GLY A 126 0.40 0.26 -2.38
N ALA A 127 -0.32 1.05 -1.55
CA ALA A 127 0.15 2.36 -1.11
C ALA A 127 1.38 2.26 -0.19
N VAL A 128 1.42 1.28 0.70
CA VAL A 128 2.54 1.03 1.62
C VAL A 128 3.82 0.65 0.85
N PHE A 129 3.73 -0.13 -0.22
CA PHE A 129 4.87 -0.43 -1.09
C PHE A 129 5.36 0.82 -1.84
N GLY A 130 4.45 1.73 -2.22
CA GLY A 130 4.83 3.04 -2.71
C GLY A 130 5.60 3.86 -1.66
N ILE A 131 5.14 3.89 -0.41
CA ILE A 131 5.84 4.53 0.72
C ILE A 131 7.23 3.92 0.92
N LEU A 132 7.33 2.60 0.88
CA LEU A 132 8.60 1.88 1.01
C LEU A 132 9.58 2.27 -0.10
N LEU A 133 9.10 2.38 -1.34
CA LEU A 133 9.90 2.87 -2.46
C LEU A 133 10.37 4.32 -2.21
N ALA A 134 9.48 5.23 -1.80
CA ALA A 134 9.84 6.60 -1.52
C ALA A 134 10.94 6.70 -0.46
N PHE A 135 10.82 5.91 0.62
CA PHE A 135 11.84 5.85 1.66
C PHE A 135 13.18 5.36 1.10
N GLY A 136 13.20 4.31 0.27
CA GLY A 136 14.41 3.80 -0.36
C GLY A 136 15.08 4.78 -1.33
N VAL A 137 14.28 5.60 -2.02
CA VAL A 137 14.77 6.63 -2.95
C VAL A 137 15.29 7.86 -2.21
N MET A 138 14.57 8.33 -1.19
CA MET A 138 14.92 9.54 -0.44
C MET A 138 16.01 9.27 0.61
N HIS A 139 16.08 8.05 1.16
CA HIS A 139 17.03 7.62 2.19
C HIS A 139 17.81 6.37 1.79
N PRO A 140 18.52 6.36 0.63
CA PRO A 140 19.07 5.12 0.03
C PRO A 140 20.10 4.40 0.89
N ASN A 141 20.76 5.12 1.78
CA ASN A 141 21.83 4.57 2.63
C ASN A 141 21.40 4.30 4.07
N ASN A 142 20.14 4.61 4.43
CA ASN A 142 19.62 4.28 5.75
C ASN A 142 19.58 2.76 5.93
N MET A 143 19.97 2.31 7.13
CA MET A 143 20.01 0.90 7.49
C MET A 143 18.64 0.45 8.01
N ILE A 144 18.10 -0.62 7.42
CA ILE A 144 16.85 -1.25 7.84
C ILE A 144 17.18 -2.61 8.45
N TYR A 145 16.70 -2.86 9.66
CA TYR A 145 16.77 -4.16 10.31
C TYR A 145 15.54 -4.98 9.93
N VAL A 146 15.75 -6.11 9.27
CA VAL A 146 14.70 -7.01 8.81
C VAL A 146 14.82 -8.33 9.56
N PHE A 147 13.88 -8.58 10.49
CA PHE A 147 13.86 -9.88 11.18
C PHE A 147 13.54 -11.01 10.17
N PRO A 148 14.23 -12.15 10.21
CA PRO A 148 15.23 -12.61 11.19
C PRO A 148 16.70 -12.35 10.78
N LEU A 149 16.99 -11.44 9.85
CA LEU A 149 18.37 -11.21 9.41
C LEU A 149 19.23 -10.63 10.53
N PRO A 150 20.46 -11.18 10.75
CA PRO A 150 21.34 -10.73 11.83
C PRO A 150 22.10 -9.43 11.52
N PHE A 151 21.89 -8.86 10.33
CA PHE A 151 22.56 -7.64 9.87
C PHE A 151 21.57 -6.71 9.18
N PRO A 152 21.79 -5.37 9.26
CA PRO A 152 20.94 -4.41 8.58
C PRO A 152 21.25 -4.36 7.08
N ILE A 153 20.22 -4.00 6.30
CA ILE A 153 20.32 -3.81 4.85
C ILE A 153 20.10 -2.33 4.52
N LYS A 154 20.85 -1.77 3.57
CA LYS A 154 20.58 -0.42 3.08
C LYS A 154 19.20 -0.36 2.41
N ALA A 155 18.45 0.71 2.69
CA ALA A 155 17.08 0.90 2.22
C ALA A 155 16.92 0.70 0.70
N LYS A 156 17.85 1.21 -0.11
CA LYS A 156 17.84 0.99 -1.56
C LYS A 156 17.86 -0.48 -1.96
N TRP A 157 18.67 -1.30 -1.30
CA TRP A 157 18.78 -2.73 -1.62
C TRP A 157 17.58 -3.52 -1.09
N PHE A 158 17.06 -3.11 0.05
CA PHE A 158 15.82 -3.68 0.59
C PHE A 158 14.66 -3.47 -0.38
N VAL A 159 14.47 -2.25 -0.88
CA VAL A 159 13.39 -1.92 -1.82
C VAL A 159 13.56 -2.64 -3.16
N VAL A 160 14.77 -2.67 -3.71
CA VAL A 160 15.04 -3.41 -4.97
C VAL A 160 14.79 -4.91 -4.79
N GLY A 161 15.28 -5.49 -3.69
CA GLY A 161 15.06 -6.92 -3.40
C GLY A 161 13.57 -7.26 -3.25
N TYR A 162 12.81 -6.40 -2.57
CA TYR A 162 11.36 -6.58 -2.45
C TYR A 162 10.64 -6.45 -3.80
N ALA A 163 10.99 -5.47 -4.63
CA ALA A 163 10.41 -5.32 -5.97
C ALA A 163 10.67 -6.56 -6.85
N VAL A 164 11.90 -7.09 -6.82
CA VAL A 164 12.27 -8.31 -7.56
C VAL A 164 11.47 -9.52 -7.03
N LEU A 165 11.34 -9.65 -5.71
CA LEU A 165 10.57 -10.72 -5.08
C LEU A 165 9.09 -10.66 -5.49
N GLU A 166 8.45 -9.49 -5.44
CA GLU A 166 7.06 -9.31 -5.84
C GLU A 166 6.82 -9.65 -7.32
N ILE A 167 7.74 -9.25 -8.21
CA ILE A 167 7.67 -9.62 -9.62
C ILE A 167 7.82 -11.15 -9.79
N ALA A 168 8.79 -11.76 -9.13
CA ALA A 168 9.03 -13.20 -9.22
C ALA A 168 7.84 -14.02 -8.71
N LEU A 169 7.26 -13.62 -7.56
CA LEU A 169 6.07 -14.28 -7.00
C LEU A 169 4.84 -14.07 -7.87
N GLY A 170 4.63 -12.86 -8.41
CA GLY A 170 3.52 -12.58 -9.32
C GLY A 170 3.57 -13.41 -10.61
N TRP A 171 4.77 -13.71 -11.09
CA TRP A 171 4.95 -14.55 -12.30
C TRP A 171 5.02 -16.05 -12.02
N SER A 172 5.25 -16.46 -10.80
CA SER A 172 5.44 -17.87 -10.44
C SER A 172 4.19 -18.73 -10.62
N GLY A 173 3.00 -18.13 -10.73
CA GLY A 173 1.71 -18.82 -10.74
C GLY A 173 1.33 -19.43 -9.38
N VAL A 174 2.13 -19.25 -8.35
CA VAL A 174 1.82 -19.72 -6.99
C VAL A 174 0.74 -18.83 -6.39
N ASN A 175 -0.39 -19.42 -6.03
CA ASN A 175 -1.44 -18.67 -5.34
C ASN A 175 -1.04 -18.42 -3.89
N THR A 176 -0.49 -17.24 -3.63
CA THR A 176 -0.10 -16.78 -2.28
C THR A 176 -1.23 -16.06 -1.55
N GLY A 177 -2.36 -15.81 -2.22
CA GLY A 177 -3.43 -14.94 -1.75
C GLY A 177 -3.02 -13.44 -1.71
N VAL A 178 -1.91 -13.08 -2.35
CA VAL A 178 -1.36 -11.71 -2.38
C VAL A 178 -1.38 -11.17 -3.81
N ALA A 179 -1.82 -9.93 -3.95
CA ALA A 179 -1.83 -9.22 -5.24
C ALA A 179 -0.45 -8.59 -5.52
N HIS A 180 0.51 -9.42 -5.92
CA HIS A 180 1.91 -9.03 -6.11
C HIS A 180 2.08 -7.88 -7.11
N PHE A 181 1.35 -7.88 -8.22
CA PHE A 181 1.42 -6.78 -9.19
C PHE A 181 0.82 -5.47 -8.68
N ALA A 182 -0.10 -5.52 -7.69
CA ALA A 182 -0.54 -4.30 -7.01
C ALA A 182 0.60 -3.66 -6.21
N HIS A 183 1.44 -4.45 -5.55
CA HIS A 183 2.62 -3.94 -4.84
C HIS A 183 3.61 -3.26 -5.79
N VAL A 184 3.95 -3.92 -6.89
CA VAL A 184 4.79 -3.33 -7.94
C VAL A 184 4.14 -2.09 -8.55
N GLY A 185 2.83 -2.13 -8.77
CA GLY A 185 2.05 -1.00 -9.28
C GLY A 185 2.15 0.23 -8.37
N GLY A 186 2.00 0.05 -7.06
CA GLY A 186 2.16 1.10 -6.07
C GLY A 186 3.56 1.72 -6.08
N MET A 187 4.60 0.88 -6.22
CA MET A 187 5.98 1.35 -6.37
C MET A 187 6.17 2.16 -7.66
N LEU A 188 5.66 1.70 -8.80
CA LEU A 188 5.82 2.38 -10.08
C LEU A 188 5.14 3.77 -10.10
N TRP A 189 3.89 3.86 -9.64
CA TRP A 189 3.19 5.13 -9.54
C TRP A 189 3.83 6.07 -8.52
N GLY A 190 4.32 5.52 -7.41
CA GLY A 190 5.10 6.28 -6.43
C GLY A 190 6.37 6.86 -7.02
N LEU A 191 7.15 6.07 -7.76
CA LEU A 191 8.36 6.53 -8.44
C LEU A 191 8.05 7.63 -9.46
N ALA A 192 7.03 7.41 -10.29
CA ALA A 192 6.61 8.39 -11.30
C ALA A 192 6.26 9.74 -10.66
N LEU A 193 5.50 9.73 -9.56
CA LEU A 193 5.10 10.94 -8.84
C LEU A 193 6.29 11.65 -8.18
N LEU A 194 7.23 10.91 -7.58
CA LEU A 194 8.45 11.48 -7.00
C LEU A 194 9.32 12.16 -8.06
N LEU A 195 9.54 11.49 -9.20
CA LEU A 195 10.31 12.05 -10.31
C LEU A 195 9.64 13.30 -10.89
N TRP A 196 8.31 13.29 -11.00
CA TRP A 196 7.56 14.45 -11.45
C TRP A 196 7.67 15.63 -10.47
N TRP A 197 7.56 15.42 -9.15
CA TRP A 197 7.75 16.46 -8.15
C TRP A 197 9.18 16.99 -8.12
N ARG A 198 10.17 16.11 -8.24
CA ARG A 198 11.58 16.50 -8.35
C ARG A 198 11.82 17.41 -9.57
N LYS A 199 11.29 17.04 -10.74
CA LYS A 199 11.39 17.88 -11.94
C LYS A 199 10.76 19.26 -11.74
N GLN A 200 9.70 19.36 -10.96
CA GLN A 200 9.05 20.62 -10.60
C GLN A 200 9.73 21.37 -9.44
N ARG A 201 10.87 20.90 -8.96
CA ARG A 201 11.58 21.46 -7.78
C ARG A 201 10.72 21.54 -6.51
N LYS A 202 9.72 20.65 -6.38
CA LYS A 202 8.82 20.60 -5.22
C LYS A 202 9.38 19.75 -4.08
N ILE A 203 10.32 18.86 -4.40
CA ILE A 203 11.07 18.02 -3.47
C ILE A 203 12.53 17.92 -3.92
N PHE A 204 13.42 17.69 -2.97
CA PHE A 204 14.88 17.53 -3.20
C PHE A 204 15.35 16.26 -2.48
N PHE A 205 15.99 15.36 -3.20
CA PHE A 205 16.66 14.18 -2.69
C PHE A 205 17.78 13.73 -3.64
#